data_fd87ec0b2ff08db102a8d338dc5028fa
#
_entry.id   fd87ec0b2ff08db102a8d338dc5028fa
#
_cell.length_a   1.000
_cell.length_b   1.000
_cell.length_c   1.000
_cell.angle_alpha   90.00
_cell.angle_beta   90.00
_cell.angle_gamma   90.00
#
_symmetry.space_group_name_H-M   'P 1'
#
loop_
_entity.id
_entity.type
_entity.pdbx_description
1 polymer ?
#
loop_
_entity_poly.entity_id
_entity_poly.type
_entity_poly.pdbx_seq_one_letter_code
_entity_poly.pdbx_strand_id
1 'polypeptide(L)'
;MADVIRTNYAALEDMAKQCEKVAQELQDTASKSTKWAAKMQEGALKGPPGDAFVEILTRFIGKLNLLAENYSTEARQIRQASNDMAQADGQASGKF
;
A
#
# COMPACT_ATOMS: atom_id res chain seq x y z
N MET A 1 30.99 -13.58 -12.42
CA MET A 1 29.66 -13.74 -12.99
C MET A 1 28.56 -13.93 -11.94
N ALA A 2 28.83 -14.67 -10.86
CA ALA A 2 27.88 -14.80 -9.75
C ALA A 2 27.50 -13.44 -9.16
N ASP A 3 28.41 -12.47 -9.21
CA ASP A 3 28.19 -11.12 -8.69
C ASP A 3 27.08 -10.38 -9.42
N VAL A 4 26.88 -10.70 -10.69
CA VAL A 4 25.88 -10.03 -11.53
C VAL A 4 24.46 -10.44 -11.11
N ILE A 5 24.33 -11.60 -10.47
CA ILE A 5 23.03 -12.14 -10.07
C ILE A 5 22.78 -11.99 -8.56
N ARG A 6 23.71 -11.36 -7.87
CA ARG A 6 23.56 -11.19 -6.42
C ARG A 6 22.34 -10.34 -6.12
N THR A 7 21.48 -10.84 -5.25
CA THR A 7 20.28 -10.13 -4.84
C THR A 7 20.65 -8.92 -3.98
N ASN A 8 20.06 -7.78 -4.31
CA ASN A 8 20.22 -6.57 -3.49
C ASN A 8 19.11 -6.52 -2.44
N TYR A 9 19.37 -7.12 -1.29
CA TYR A 9 18.38 -7.20 -0.20
C TYR A 9 18.06 -5.84 0.39
N ALA A 10 19.02 -4.92 0.40
CA ALA A 10 18.77 -3.55 0.87
C ALA A 10 17.77 -2.84 -0.04
N ALA A 11 17.88 -3.01 -1.35
CA ALA A 11 16.96 -2.43 -2.31
C ALA A 11 15.56 -3.02 -2.16
N LEU A 12 15.45 -4.33 -1.91
CA LEU A 12 14.16 -4.98 -1.69
C LEU A 12 13.50 -4.49 -0.41
N GLU A 13 14.27 -4.29 0.65
CA GLU A 13 13.73 -3.74 1.90
C GLU A 13 13.25 -2.30 1.70
N ASP A 14 14.01 -1.48 0.98
CA ASP A 14 13.61 -0.12 0.65
C ASP A 14 12.32 -0.10 -0.17
N MET A 15 12.18 -1.01 -1.13
CA MET A 15 10.97 -1.14 -1.94
C MET A 15 9.78 -1.50 -1.07
N ALA A 16 9.93 -2.45 -0.14
CA ALA A 16 8.87 -2.83 0.79
C ALA A 16 8.46 -1.66 1.67
N LYS A 17 9.44 -0.90 2.18
CA LYS A 17 9.16 0.29 2.99
C LYS A 17 8.40 1.35 2.20
N GLN A 18 8.76 1.56 0.93
CA GLN A 18 8.04 2.51 0.08
C GLN A 18 6.59 2.07 -0.13
N CYS A 19 6.35 0.78 -0.34
CA CYS A 19 5.00 0.26 -0.46
C CYS A 19 4.18 0.49 0.82
N GLU A 20 4.79 0.28 2.00
CA GLU A 20 4.13 0.54 3.27
C GLU A 20 3.82 2.03 3.45
N LYS A 21 4.75 2.89 3.05
CA LYS A 21 4.56 4.34 3.13
C LYS A 21 3.40 4.78 2.25
N VAL A 22 3.34 4.28 1.02
CA VAL A 22 2.23 4.59 0.11
C VAL A 22 0.91 4.09 0.68
N ALA A 23 0.89 2.88 1.24
CA ALA A 23 -0.31 2.33 1.89
C ALA A 23 -0.79 3.25 3.01
N GLN A 24 0.12 3.74 3.85
CA GLN A 24 -0.23 4.65 4.94
C GLN A 24 -0.77 5.98 4.41
N GLU A 25 -0.14 6.54 3.39
CA GLU A 25 -0.60 7.79 2.78
C GLU A 25 -2.00 7.65 2.18
N LEU A 26 -2.28 6.51 1.55
CA LEU A 26 -3.61 6.22 1.00
C LEU A 26 -4.66 6.10 2.10
N GLN A 27 -4.32 5.44 3.21
CA GLN A 27 -5.23 5.34 4.36
C GLN A 27 -5.50 6.71 4.98
N ASP A 28 -4.48 7.55 5.08
CA ASP A 28 -4.62 8.90 5.61
C ASP A 28 -5.55 9.73 4.71
N THR A 29 -5.39 9.62 3.40
CA THR A 29 -6.24 10.32 2.44
C THR A 29 -7.67 9.80 2.53
N ALA A 30 -7.87 8.49 2.67
CA ALA A 30 -9.19 7.91 2.85
C ALA A 30 -9.87 8.43 4.12
N SER A 31 -9.12 8.53 5.22
CA SER A 31 -9.61 9.06 6.49
C SER A 31 -10.04 10.52 6.37
N LYS A 32 -9.23 11.34 5.72
CA LYS A 32 -9.57 12.76 5.48
C LYS A 32 -10.80 12.88 4.59
N SER A 33 -10.90 12.04 3.57
CA SER A 33 -12.04 12.03 2.65
C SER A 33 -13.32 11.64 3.38
N THR A 34 -13.25 10.72 4.34
CA THR A 34 -14.38 10.34 5.18
C THR A 34 -14.89 11.54 5.99
N LYS A 35 -13.98 12.35 6.54
CA LYS A 35 -14.34 13.57 7.27
C LYS A 35 -15.02 14.59 6.35
N TRP A 36 -14.53 14.73 5.13
CA TRP A 36 -15.14 15.62 4.15
C TRP A 36 -16.56 15.17 3.80
N ALA A 37 -16.76 13.86 3.62
CA ALA A 37 -18.09 13.30 3.33
C ALA A 37 -19.05 13.61 4.48
N ALA A 38 -18.60 13.45 5.73
CA ALA A 38 -19.42 13.74 6.91
C ALA A 38 -19.82 15.23 6.93
N LYS A 39 -18.91 16.14 6.63
CA LYS A 39 -19.20 17.57 6.57
C LYS A 39 -20.22 17.91 5.50
N MET A 40 -20.16 17.23 4.36
CA MET A 40 -21.15 17.42 3.28
C MET A 40 -22.53 16.98 3.73
N GLN A 41 -22.62 15.86 4.46
CA GLN A 41 -23.89 15.34 4.98
C GLN A 41 -24.48 16.25 6.07
N GLU A 42 -23.62 16.94 6.83
CA GLU A 42 -24.05 17.86 7.88
C GLU A 42 -24.66 19.15 7.33
N GLY A 43 -24.47 19.43 6.06
CA GLY A 43 -25.14 20.54 5.44
C GLY A 43 -24.33 21.50 4.62
N ALA A 44 -23.06 21.22 4.38
CA ALA A 44 -22.26 22.06 3.50
C ALA A 44 -22.83 22.06 2.07
N LEU A 45 -23.44 20.92 1.68
CA LEU A 45 -24.10 20.79 0.38
C LEU A 45 -25.25 19.81 0.52
N LYS A 46 -26.46 20.36 0.77
CA LYS A 46 -27.66 19.56 0.99
C LYS A 46 -28.44 19.33 -0.31
N GLY A 47 -29.22 18.23 -0.33
CA GLY A 47 -30.10 17.89 -1.42
C GLY A 47 -29.42 16.95 -2.42
N PRO A 48 -30.09 16.67 -3.57
CA PRO A 48 -29.60 15.69 -4.53
C PRO A 48 -28.17 15.89 -5.04
N PRO A 49 -27.72 17.12 -5.33
CA PRO A 49 -26.31 17.29 -5.74
C PRO A 49 -25.32 16.91 -4.64
N GLY A 50 -25.64 17.22 -3.38
CA GLY A 50 -24.78 16.87 -2.25
C GLY A 50 -24.73 15.37 -2.03
N ASP A 51 -25.90 14.72 -2.13
CA ASP A 51 -26.00 13.26 -2.00
C ASP A 51 -25.20 12.54 -3.08
N ALA A 52 -25.28 13.04 -4.31
CA ALA A 52 -24.52 12.47 -5.43
C ALA A 52 -23.01 12.63 -5.20
N PHE A 53 -22.58 13.77 -4.70
CA PHE A 53 -21.17 14.01 -4.39
C PHE A 53 -20.67 13.07 -3.29
N VAL A 54 -21.46 12.89 -2.23
CA VAL A 54 -21.11 11.98 -1.13
C VAL A 54 -21.00 10.55 -1.63
N GLU A 55 -21.88 10.14 -2.53
CA GLU A 55 -21.83 8.80 -3.11
C GLU A 55 -20.52 8.59 -3.90
N ILE A 56 -20.14 9.56 -4.73
CA ILE A 56 -18.89 9.51 -5.49
C ILE A 56 -17.69 9.44 -4.54
N LEU A 57 -17.70 10.27 -3.49
CA LEU A 57 -16.62 10.31 -2.52
C LEU A 57 -16.51 9.00 -1.74
N THR A 58 -17.64 8.40 -1.38
CA THR A 58 -17.67 7.10 -0.70
C THR A 58 -17.03 6.00 -1.55
N ARG A 59 -17.32 5.99 -2.85
CA ARG A 59 -16.69 5.04 -3.78
C ARG A 59 -15.19 5.28 -3.87
N PHE A 60 -14.77 6.54 -3.91
CA PHE A 60 -13.37 6.91 -3.97
C PHE A 60 -12.63 6.41 -2.71
N ILE A 61 -13.23 6.61 -1.54
CA ILE A 61 -12.67 6.12 -0.26
C ILE A 61 -12.48 4.60 -0.31
N GLY A 62 -13.48 3.87 -0.82
CA GLY A 62 -13.39 2.42 -0.96
C GLY A 62 -12.23 2.00 -1.86
N LYS A 63 -12.02 2.70 -2.97
CA LYS A 63 -10.90 2.43 -3.87
C LYS A 63 -9.56 2.74 -3.23
N LEU A 64 -9.47 3.82 -2.45
CA LEU A 64 -8.24 4.16 -1.72
C LEU A 64 -7.88 3.07 -0.71
N ASN A 65 -8.87 2.58 0.04
CA ASN A 65 -8.64 1.53 1.03
C ASN A 65 -8.20 0.22 0.36
N LEU A 66 -8.81 -0.13 -0.77
CA LEU A 66 -8.42 -1.33 -1.51
C LEU A 66 -7.00 -1.21 -2.03
N LEU A 67 -6.64 -0.05 -2.56
CA LEU A 67 -5.30 0.20 -3.07
C LEU A 67 -4.28 0.14 -1.92
N ALA A 68 -4.63 0.68 -0.75
CA ALA A 68 -3.76 0.60 0.43
C ALA A 68 -3.51 -0.86 0.83
N GLU A 69 -4.54 -1.70 0.82
CA GLU A 69 -4.39 -3.14 1.10
C GLU A 69 -3.47 -3.80 0.09
N ASN A 70 -3.59 -3.44 -1.18
CA ASN A 70 -2.73 -4.00 -2.23
C ASN A 70 -1.27 -3.64 -2.01
N TYR A 71 -0.98 -2.39 -1.65
CA TYR A 71 0.39 -1.97 -1.36
C TYR A 71 0.95 -2.68 -0.12
N SER A 72 0.13 -2.85 0.92
CA SER A 72 0.54 -3.59 2.12
C SER A 72 0.84 -5.05 1.80
N THR A 73 0.02 -5.67 0.96
CA THR A 73 0.21 -7.06 0.53
C THR A 73 1.50 -7.19 -0.28
N GLU A 74 1.74 -6.24 -1.20
CA GLU A 74 2.98 -6.25 -1.99
C GLU A 74 4.21 -6.11 -1.09
N ALA A 75 4.15 -5.27 -0.07
CA ALA A 75 5.26 -5.12 0.88
C ALA A 75 5.58 -6.45 1.56
N ARG A 76 4.54 -7.16 2.02
CA ARG A 76 4.72 -8.48 2.65
C ARG A 76 5.31 -9.49 1.67
N GLN A 77 4.82 -9.50 0.44
CA GLN A 77 5.31 -10.43 -0.58
C GLN A 77 6.77 -10.15 -0.95
N ILE A 78 7.15 -8.88 -1.05
CA ILE A 78 8.53 -8.49 -1.32
C ILE A 78 9.44 -8.99 -0.18
N ARG A 79 9.04 -8.80 1.07
CA ARG A 79 9.82 -9.27 2.22
C ARG A 79 9.90 -10.78 2.26
N GLN A 80 8.81 -11.48 1.96
CA GLN A 80 8.79 -12.94 1.93
C GLN A 80 9.73 -13.46 0.86
N ALA A 81 9.68 -12.89 -0.34
CA ALA A 81 10.57 -13.27 -1.42
C ALA A 81 12.03 -13.00 -1.06
N SER A 82 12.30 -11.86 -0.43
CA SER A 82 13.64 -11.51 0.02
C SER A 82 14.18 -12.52 1.03
N ASN A 83 13.35 -12.90 2.01
CA ASN A 83 13.71 -13.88 3.02
C ASN A 83 13.95 -15.26 2.40
N ASP A 84 13.11 -15.66 1.46
CA ASP A 84 13.24 -16.95 0.78
C ASP A 84 14.55 -17.00 -0.02
N MET A 85 14.87 -15.93 -0.71
CA MET A 85 16.13 -15.84 -1.46
C MET A 85 17.33 -15.84 -0.52
N ALA A 86 17.26 -15.14 0.59
CA ALA A 86 18.34 -15.11 1.58
C ALA A 86 18.59 -16.49 2.18
N GLN A 87 17.53 -17.25 2.46
CA GLN A 87 17.66 -18.62 2.94
C GLN A 87 18.30 -19.53 1.89
N ALA A 88 17.87 -19.40 0.64
CA ALA A 88 18.43 -20.17 -0.45
C ALA A 88 19.92 -19.85 -0.65
N ASP A 89 20.28 -18.56 -0.61
CA ASP A 89 21.68 -18.12 -0.72
C ASP A 89 22.52 -18.68 0.44
N GLY A 90 21.98 -18.62 1.66
CA GLY A 90 22.65 -19.16 2.84
C GLY A 90 22.87 -20.66 2.76
N GLN A 91 21.86 -21.41 2.29
CA GLN A 91 21.97 -22.84 2.11
C GLN A 91 22.98 -23.20 1.02
N ALA A 92 22.97 -22.46 -0.08
CA ALA A 92 23.91 -22.66 -1.17
C ALA A 92 25.35 -22.42 -0.69
N SER A 93 25.56 -21.35 0.08
CA SER A 93 26.87 -21.03 0.64
C SER A 93 27.33 -22.10 1.64
N GLY A 94 26.40 -22.64 2.42
CA GLY A 94 26.71 -23.67 3.41
C GLY A 94 27.14 -25.01 2.81
N LYS A 95 26.85 -25.23 1.54
CA LYS A 95 27.24 -26.47 0.84
C LYS A 95 28.65 -26.43 0.28
N PHE A 96 29.25 -25.31 0.25
CA PHE A 96 30.57 -25.10 -0.29
C PHE A 96 31.54 -24.65 0.80
#